data_19e53bdc4db1973ce3499bc6ad55a3df
#
_entry.id   19e53bdc4db1973ce3499bc6ad55a3df
#
_cell.length_a   1.000
_cell.length_b   1.000
_cell.length_c   1.000
_cell.angle_alpha   90.00
_cell.angle_beta   90.00
_cell.angle_gamma   90.00
#
_symmetry.space_group_name_H-M   'P 1'
#
loop_
_entity.id
_entity.type
_entity.pdbx_description
1 polymer ?
#
loop_
_entity_poly.entity_id
_entity_poly.type
_entity_poly.pdbx_seq_one_letter_code
_entity_poly.pdbx_strand_id
1 'polypeptide(L)'
;MKRMKNIKKKWISGILAACMVFGGSAFAVPMSVQAAIQWSPADATDNVYPNSLYGADEKYYAYVLPQNVTKKSGATILGYGGPSKSIKFPTKVEVYNLTNVGICFTALNVETITIPAGYTSIESDAFMSTSKLYRVSIPASVKSIGENAFSGCNKSRLTIVAPYGSVAEQYAIEHGIQYSNSTSVQIQPNGTSMYVGEQKTIGVLNTNKAATWKSSNTSVATVDENGLVQAKKTGSAKISATIGGKTYSYTCKVVSRTQNNVLKVVWDNYVTSSMSDYEKAVAAEQWVSTHIDASGTSSSVKNALESGKVSYTGRANTYKKILEHYGLKVKVVKGSKQVENSVVIAGKMYKVSALSKVPAVDKSYTTTPFGVAINKSTMNLSVGGTDTFKTLGTKQKVTYSSSNKKVATVTAGGKVTAKGAGIATVTMKMGAKTYKLRVRVNK
;
A
#
# COMPACT_ATOMS: atom_id res chain seq x y z
N MET A 1 -8.65 39.81 -13.40
CA MET A 1 -7.58 38.92 -13.94
C MET A 1 -6.25 39.65 -13.96
N LYS A 2 -5.35 39.40 -12.99
CA LYS A 2 -3.99 39.96 -13.01
C LYS A 2 -3.16 39.18 -14.01
N ARG A 3 -2.51 39.91 -14.97
CA ARG A 3 -1.58 39.32 -15.96
C ARG A 3 -0.52 38.50 -15.27
N MET A 4 -0.47 37.19 -15.53
CA MET A 4 0.63 36.31 -15.12
C MET A 4 1.94 36.76 -15.74
N LYS A 5 2.98 37.03 -14.92
CA LYS A 5 4.29 37.42 -15.42
C LYS A 5 4.93 36.28 -16.21
N ASN A 6 5.58 36.59 -17.32
CA ASN A 6 6.12 35.66 -18.34
C ASN A 6 7.08 34.56 -17.83
N ILE A 7 7.65 34.71 -16.65
CA ILE A 7 8.55 33.72 -16.03
C ILE A 7 7.84 32.43 -15.65
N LYS A 8 6.55 32.46 -15.29
CA LYS A 8 5.78 31.32 -14.82
C LYS A 8 5.31 30.37 -15.94
N LYS A 9 5.13 30.87 -17.17
CA LYS A 9 4.71 30.05 -18.32
C LYS A 9 5.74 28.98 -18.74
N LYS A 10 7.04 29.25 -18.62
CA LYS A 10 8.12 28.30 -18.95
C LYS A 10 8.14 27.07 -18.04
N TRP A 11 7.73 27.22 -16.77
CA TRP A 11 7.74 26.14 -15.78
C TRP A 11 6.60 25.15 -15.98
N ILE A 12 5.40 25.64 -16.25
CA ILE A 12 4.23 24.80 -16.50
C ILE A 12 4.47 23.91 -17.72
N SER A 13 5.08 24.47 -18.78
CA SER A 13 5.42 23.74 -20.01
C SER A 13 6.40 22.58 -19.78
N GLY A 14 7.40 22.74 -18.88
CA GLY A 14 8.38 21.70 -18.55
C GLY A 14 7.78 20.54 -17.74
N ILE A 15 6.89 20.85 -16.81
CA ILE A 15 6.22 19.85 -15.96
C ILE A 15 5.25 18.98 -16.77
N LEU A 16 4.49 19.60 -17.68
CA LEU A 16 3.49 18.91 -18.49
C LEU A 16 4.11 18.10 -19.64
N ALA A 17 5.25 18.55 -20.22
CA ALA A 17 5.98 17.79 -21.22
C ALA A 17 6.53 16.45 -20.67
N ALA A 18 6.92 16.40 -19.41
CA ALA A 18 7.38 15.16 -18.77
C ALA A 18 6.24 14.11 -18.66
N CYS A 19 4.99 14.53 -18.51
CA CYS A 19 3.84 13.64 -18.40
C CYS A 19 3.45 12.97 -19.72
N MET A 20 3.79 13.58 -20.86
CA MET A 20 3.38 13.08 -22.19
C MET A 20 4.30 12.04 -22.82
N VAL A 21 5.58 11.97 -22.40
CA VAL A 21 6.56 11.04 -22.98
C VAL A 21 6.29 9.58 -22.60
N PHE A 22 5.45 9.32 -21.60
CA PHE A 22 5.27 8.00 -21.03
C PHE A 22 3.93 7.29 -21.31
N GLY A 23 3.06 7.90 -22.12
CA GLY A 23 1.81 7.25 -22.55
C GLY A 23 1.96 6.19 -23.65
N GLY A 24 3.15 5.86 -24.09
CA GLY A 24 3.42 4.83 -25.09
C GLY A 24 4.88 4.39 -25.11
N SER A 25 5.11 3.14 -24.73
CA SER A 25 6.32 2.31 -24.92
C SER A 25 7.71 2.93 -24.67
N ALA A 26 8.48 2.24 -23.84
CA ALA A 26 9.84 2.54 -23.40
C ALA A 26 10.82 2.89 -24.54
N PHE A 27 11.36 4.12 -24.53
CA PHE A 27 12.69 4.44 -25.07
C PHE A 27 13.37 5.47 -24.17
N ALA A 28 14.54 5.10 -23.65
CA ALA A 28 15.43 6.00 -22.94
C ALA A 28 16.02 7.01 -23.94
N VAL A 29 15.72 8.29 -23.77
CA VAL A 29 16.40 9.39 -24.48
C VAL A 29 17.07 10.27 -23.43
N PRO A 30 18.39 10.53 -23.55
CA PRO A 30 19.07 11.49 -22.66
C PRO A 30 18.56 12.90 -22.96
N MET A 31 17.93 13.54 -21.99
CA MET A 31 17.49 14.92 -22.10
C MET A 31 18.66 15.88 -22.02
N SER A 32 19.17 16.31 -23.15
CA SER A 32 19.82 17.61 -23.26
C SER A 32 18.73 18.69 -23.26
N VAL A 33 18.73 19.56 -22.26
CA VAL A 33 17.81 20.67 -22.13
C VAL A 33 18.23 21.74 -23.13
N GLN A 34 17.79 21.64 -24.38
CA GLN A 34 17.72 22.76 -25.32
C GLN A 34 16.86 22.37 -26.55
N ALA A 35 15.56 22.39 -26.40
CA ALA A 35 14.67 22.73 -27.51
C ALA A 35 13.47 23.43 -26.89
N ALA A 36 13.36 24.72 -27.19
CA ALA A 36 12.16 25.50 -26.94
C ALA A 36 11.05 24.93 -27.82
N ILE A 37 10.32 23.94 -27.34
CA ILE A 37 9.07 23.53 -27.97
C ILE A 37 8.08 24.63 -27.64
N GLN A 38 7.64 25.35 -28.69
CA GLN A 38 6.44 26.20 -28.62
C GLN A 38 5.27 25.24 -28.36
N TRP A 39 4.88 25.13 -27.13
CA TRP A 39 3.79 24.29 -26.71
C TRP A 39 2.56 25.14 -26.45
N SER A 40 1.45 24.82 -27.15
CA SER A 40 0.15 25.37 -26.82
C SER A 40 -0.38 24.62 -25.59
N PRO A 41 -0.71 25.30 -24.48
CA PRO A 41 -1.22 24.63 -23.28
C PRO A 41 -2.50 23.81 -23.48
N ALA A 42 -3.24 24.10 -24.58
CA ALA A 42 -4.56 23.50 -24.81
C ALA A 42 -4.52 22.02 -25.23
N ASP A 43 -3.54 21.62 -26.06
CA ASP A 43 -3.71 20.37 -26.83
C ASP A 43 -3.33 19.08 -26.04
N ALA A 44 -2.47 19.14 -25.04
CA ALA A 44 -2.00 17.91 -24.39
C ALA A 44 -2.49 17.74 -22.95
N THR A 45 -2.92 18.79 -22.29
CA THR A 45 -3.48 18.75 -20.95
C THR A 45 -4.97 18.47 -20.94
N ASP A 46 -5.67 18.79 -22.02
CA ASP A 46 -7.10 18.51 -22.18
C ASP A 46 -7.43 17.01 -22.18
N ASN A 47 -6.46 16.14 -22.53
CA ASN A 47 -6.62 14.70 -22.47
C ASN A 47 -6.48 14.15 -21.03
N VAL A 48 -5.71 14.80 -20.16
CA VAL A 48 -5.47 14.34 -18.77
C VAL A 48 -6.46 15.01 -17.82
N TYR A 49 -6.68 16.31 -17.98
CA TYR A 49 -7.62 17.08 -17.16
C TYR A 49 -8.49 17.95 -18.06
N PRO A 50 -9.45 17.35 -18.80
CA PRO A 50 -10.27 18.07 -19.76
C PRO A 50 -11.05 19.20 -19.09
N ASN A 51 -11.13 20.34 -19.76
CA ASN A 51 -11.84 21.53 -19.28
C ASN A 51 -11.30 22.12 -17.97
N SER A 52 -9.99 22.11 -17.77
CA SER A 52 -9.35 22.58 -16.54
C SER A 52 -8.56 23.86 -16.75
N LEU A 53 -8.36 24.63 -15.68
CA LEU A 53 -7.51 25.82 -15.65
C LEU A 53 -6.18 25.50 -14.98
N TYR A 54 -5.07 25.79 -15.63
CA TYR A 54 -3.72 25.54 -15.15
C TYR A 54 -3.08 26.80 -14.58
N GLY A 55 -2.32 26.66 -13.51
CA GLY A 55 -1.61 27.77 -12.89
C GLY A 55 -0.29 27.33 -12.22
N ALA A 56 0.51 28.32 -11.84
CA ALA A 56 1.67 28.14 -10.98
C ALA A 56 1.69 29.25 -9.94
N ASP A 57 2.02 28.90 -8.70
CA ASP A 57 2.13 29.87 -7.61
C ASP A 57 3.56 30.45 -7.50
N GLU A 58 3.72 31.47 -6.64
CA GLU A 58 5.02 32.10 -6.39
C GLU A 58 6.01 31.20 -5.66
N LYS A 59 5.54 30.08 -5.08
CA LYS A 59 6.30 29.08 -4.35
C LYS A 59 6.75 27.91 -5.23
N TYR A 60 6.73 28.08 -6.55
CA TYR A 60 7.14 27.08 -7.56
C TYR A 60 6.25 25.83 -7.65
N TYR A 61 4.99 25.86 -7.22
CA TYR A 61 4.04 24.76 -7.40
C TYR A 61 3.16 24.97 -8.64
N ALA A 62 3.07 23.95 -9.47
CA ALA A 62 2.08 23.89 -10.54
C ALA A 62 0.81 23.20 -10.06
N TYR A 63 -0.35 23.67 -10.52
CA TYR A 63 -1.65 23.15 -10.12
C TYR A 63 -2.67 23.22 -11.24
N VAL A 64 -3.76 22.48 -11.10
CA VAL A 64 -4.91 22.52 -11.99
C VAL A 64 -6.21 22.72 -11.19
N LEU A 65 -7.09 23.57 -11.74
CA LEU A 65 -8.43 23.83 -11.23
C LEU A 65 -9.43 23.25 -12.23
N PRO A 66 -10.30 22.31 -11.86
CA PRO A 66 -11.43 21.89 -12.69
C PRO A 66 -12.34 23.08 -13.04
N GLN A 67 -12.92 23.13 -14.23
CA GLN A 67 -13.71 24.29 -14.71
C GLN A 67 -14.88 24.70 -13.79
N ASN A 68 -15.51 23.74 -13.13
CA ASN A 68 -16.64 23.98 -12.22
C ASN A 68 -16.24 23.92 -10.76
N VAL A 69 -15.00 24.30 -10.44
CA VAL A 69 -14.50 24.26 -9.07
C VAL A 69 -15.18 25.33 -8.20
N THR A 70 -15.77 24.92 -7.13
CA THR A 70 -16.18 25.81 -6.04
C THR A 70 -15.02 25.94 -5.03
N LYS A 71 -15.03 26.96 -4.16
CA LYS A 71 -14.02 27.07 -3.08
C LYS A 71 -13.92 25.82 -2.19
N LYS A 72 -14.91 24.91 -2.24
CA LYS A 72 -14.95 23.62 -1.53
C LYS A 72 -14.50 22.44 -2.36
N SER A 73 -14.51 22.51 -3.70
CA SER A 73 -14.00 21.48 -4.58
C SER A 73 -12.50 21.63 -4.73
N GLY A 74 -11.75 20.54 -4.57
CA GLY A 74 -10.30 20.58 -4.47
C GLY A 74 -9.59 20.85 -5.78
N ALA A 75 -8.51 21.62 -5.70
CA ALA A 75 -7.51 21.74 -6.77
C ALA A 75 -6.52 20.55 -6.69
N THR A 76 -5.88 20.28 -7.82
CA THR A 76 -4.86 19.23 -7.95
C THR A 76 -3.47 19.85 -8.10
N ILE A 77 -2.50 19.38 -7.30
CA ILE A 77 -1.10 19.77 -7.46
C ILE A 77 -0.44 18.89 -8.52
N LEU A 78 0.33 19.50 -9.43
CA LEU A 78 0.94 18.81 -10.57
C LEU A 78 2.47 18.75 -10.51
N GLY A 79 3.13 19.60 -9.75
CA GLY A 79 4.59 19.58 -9.68
C GLY A 79 5.20 20.68 -8.84
N TYR A 80 6.52 20.55 -8.66
CA TYR A 80 7.36 21.53 -7.97
C TYR A 80 8.64 21.79 -8.76
N GLY A 81 8.89 23.04 -9.06
CA GLY A 81 10.04 23.47 -9.85
C GLY A 81 11.09 24.29 -9.08
N GLY A 82 10.98 24.36 -7.76
CA GLY A 82 11.89 25.14 -6.93
C GLY A 82 13.19 24.41 -6.55
N PRO A 83 14.10 25.10 -5.86
CA PRO A 83 15.43 24.58 -5.52
C PRO A 83 15.44 23.65 -4.31
N SER A 84 14.36 23.57 -3.52
CA SER A 84 14.36 22.80 -2.28
C SER A 84 14.34 21.30 -2.55
N LYS A 85 15.16 20.55 -1.81
CA LYS A 85 15.18 19.08 -1.80
C LYS A 85 14.14 18.48 -0.87
N SER A 86 13.63 19.26 0.09
CA SER A 86 12.61 18.85 1.04
C SER A 86 11.44 19.81 0.94
N ILE A 87 10.28 19.31 0.58
CA ILE A 87 9.09 20.12 0.37
C ILE A 87 7.92 19.65 1.21
N LYS A 88 7.10 20.64 1.61
CA LYS A 88 5.77 20.40 2.17
C LYS A 88 4.75 20.98 1.21
N PHE A 89 3.80 20.19 0.76
CA PHE A 89 2.75 20.67 -0.13
C PHE A 89 1.95 21.80 0.51
N PRO A 90 1.57 22.82 -0.25
CA PRO A 90 0.64 23.83 0.23
C PRO A 90 -0.75 23.20 0.44
N THR A 91 -1.52 23.75 1.35
CA THR A 91 -2.92 23.30 1.57
C THR A 91 -3.91 24.04 0.69
N LYS A 92 -3.48 25.15 0.12
CA LYS A 92 -4.27 26.03 -0.75
C LYS A 92 -3.43 26.62 -1.85
N VAL A 93 -4.10 26.89 -2.96
CA VAL A 93 -3.60 27.73 -4.05
C VAL A 93 -4.67 28.79 -4.30
N GLU A 94 -4.30 30.07 -4.24
CA GLU A 94 -5.26 31.18 -4.23
C GLU A 94 -6.34 30.97 -3.15
N VAL A 95 -7.60 30.84 -3.56
CA VAL A 95 -8.76 30.61 -2.65
C VAL A 95 -9.19 29.15 -2.61
N TYR A 96 -8.55 28.28 -3.37
CA TYR A 96 -8.94 26.88 -3.53
C TYR A 96 -8.12 25.95 -2.64
N ASN A 97 -8.77 24.98 -2.02
CA ASN A 97 -8.08 23.92 -1.28
C ASN A 97 -7.41 22.95 -2.25
N LEU A 98 -6.17 22.56 -1.97
CA LEU A 98 -5.50 21.47 -2.66
C LEU A 98 -5.88 20.16 -1.97
N THR A 99 -6.48 19.25 -2.74
CA THR A 99 -7.00 17.97 -2.21
C THR A 99 -6.44 16.75 -2.92
N ASN A 100 -5.82 16.94 -4.09
CA ASN A 100 -5.34 15.83 -4.91
C ASN A 100 -3.88 16.05 -5.33
N VAL A 101 -3.14 14.96 -5.46
CA VAL A 101 -1.85 14.91 -6.15
C VAL A 101 -2.11 14.31 -7.53
N GLY A 102 -1.80 15.07 -8.57
CA GLY A 102 -2.13 14.70 -9.94
C GLY A 102 -1.12 13.75 -10.56
N ILE A 103 -1.46 13.26 -11.74
CA ILE A 103 -0.62 12.41 -12.57
C ILE A 103 0.70 13.13 -12.87
N CYS A 104 1.82 12.38 -12.82
CA CYS A 104 3.16 12.88 -13.14
C CYS A 104 3.55 14.14 -12.34
N PHE A 105 3.33 14.12 -11.04
CA PHE A 105 3.90 15.15 -10.18
C PHE A 105 5.43 15.16 -10.34
N THR A 106 5.95 16.12 -11.07
CA THR A 106 7.36 16.21 -11.40
C THR A 106 8.11 17.03 -10.35
N ALA A 107 9.08 16.43 -9.70
CA ALA A 107 9.94 17.07 -8.72
C ALA A 107 11.35 16.47 -8.75
N LEU A 108 12.08 16.64 -9.85
CA LEU A 108 13.32 15.95 -10.21
C LEU A 108 14.42 16.01 -9.15
N ASN A 109 14.48 17.05 -8.34
CA ASN A 109 15.51 17.24 -7.31
C ASN A 109 14.98 17.04 -5.89
N VAL A 110 13.70 16.70 -5.72
CA VAL A 110 13.11 16.53 -4.40
C VAL A 110 13.45 15.16 -3.85
N GLU A 111 13.92 15.17 -2.62
CA GLU A 111 14.33 14.00 -1.85
C GLU A 111 13.26 13.60 -0.82
N THR A 112 12.53 14.59 -0.28
CA THR A 112 11.45 14.32 0.68
C THR A 112 10.21 15.18 0.39
N ILE A 113 9.04 14.58 0.56
CA ILE A 113 7.72 15.23 0.40
C ILE A 113 6.91 15.04 1.68
N THR A 114 6.29 16.12 2.16
CA THR A 114 5.26 16.05 3.20
C THR A 114 3.93 16.50 2.61
N ILE A 115 2.97 15.59 2.55
CA ILE A 115 1.59 15.87 2.15
C ILE A 115 0.81 16.22 3.41
N PRO A 116 0.29 17.45 3.57
CA PRO A 116 -0.46 17.85 4.76
C PRO A 116 -1.87 17.25 4.79
N ALA A 117 -2.52 17.32 5.95
CA ALA A 117 -3.93 16.99 6.07
C ALA A 117 -4.78 17.86 5.12
N GLY A 118 -5.86 17.26 4.57
CA GLY A 118 -6.72 17.91 3.58
C GLY A 118 -6.60 17.27 2.19
N TYR A 119 -5.46 16.67 1.86
CA TYR A 119 -5.35 15.85 0.65
C TYR A 119 -6.13 14.55 0.82
N THR A 120 -6.87 14.15 -0.22
CA THR A 120 -7.78 13.00 -0.21
C THR A 120 -7.41 11.92 -1.21
N SER A 121 -6.65 12.27 -2.27
CA SER A 121 -6.21 11.32 -3.28
C SER A 121 -4.80 11.59 -3.81
N ILE A 122 -4.13 10.52 -4.20
CA ILE A 122 -2.92 10.50 -5.00
C ILE A 122 -3.27 9.70 -6.26
N GLU A 123 -3.10 10.30 -7.43
CA GLU A 123 -3.49 9.65 -8.68
C GLU A 123 -2.46 8.58 -9.12
N SER A 124 -2.84 7.73 -10.08
CA SER A 124 -1.92 6.80 -10.69
C SER A 124 -0.75 7.54 -11.31
N ASP A 125 0.45 6.96 -11.26
CA ASP A 125 1.69 7.54 -11.80
C ASP A 125 2.11 8.91 -11.22
N ALA A 126 1.50 9.33 -10.10
CA ALA A 126 1.71 10.65 -9.50
C ALA A 126 3.20 10.97 -9.25
N PHE A 127 3.99 10.02 -8.75
CA PHE A 127 5.41 10.22 -8.43
C PHE A 127 6.37 9.49 -9.39
N MET A 128 5.92 9.12 -10.59
CA MET A 128 6.66 8.27 -11.52
C MET A 128 8.06 8.78 -11.89
N SER A 129 8.28 10.08 -11.96
CA SER A 129 9.57 10.66 -12.37
C SER A 129 10.44 11.19 -11.20
N THR A 130 10.11 10.85 -9.95
CA THR A 130 10.80 11.36 -8.77
C THR A 130 11.87 10.39 -8.27
N SER A 131 12.89 10.11 -9.09
CA SER A 131 13.92 9.10 -8.83
C SER A 131 14.79 9.34 -7.58
N LYS A 132 14.91 10.58 -7.11
CA LYS A 132 15.66 10.95 -5.90
C LYS A 132 14.84 10.87 -4.62
N LEU A 133 13.54 10.66 -4.74
CA LEU A 133 12.62 10.62 -3.61
C LEU A 133 12.91 9.40 -2.72
N TYR A 134 13.24 9.65 -1.45
CA TYR A 134 13.45 8.59 -0.47
C TYR A 134 12.46 8.61 0.70
N ARG A 135 11.65 9.68 0.84
CA ARG A 135 10.62 9.75 1.88
C ARG A 135 9.41 10.56 1.43
N VAL A 136 8.23 9.98 1.62
CA VAL A 136 6.96 10.68 1.45
C VAL A 136 6.13 10.50 2.71
N SER A 137 5.74 11.60 3.35
CA SER A 137 4.80 11.58 4.48
C SER A 137 3.37 11.78 3.95
N ILE A 138 2.51 10.80 4.18
CA ILE A 138 1.12 10.76 3.67
C ILE A 138 0.16 10.73 4.87
N PRO A 139 -0.77 11.70 4.98
CA PRO A 139 -1.69 11.78 6.10
C PRO A 139 -2.84 10.77 5.99
N ALA A 140 -3.52 10.49 7.12
CA ALA A 140 -4.71 9.63 7.16
C ALA A 140 -5.92 10.17 6.38
N SER A 141 -5.89 11.44 5.95
CA SER A 141 -6.93 12.03 5.11
C SER A 141 -6.93 11.48 3.68
N VAL A 142 -5.79 10.96 3.18
CA VAL A 142 -5.71 10.30 1.87
C VAL A 142 -6.50 9.00 1.91
N LYS A 143 -7.48 8.86 1.01
CA LYS A 143 -8.42 7.74 0.92
C LYS A 143 -8.23 6.87 -0.31
N SER A 144 -7.42 7.34 -1.27
CA SER A 144 -7.07 6.58 -2.47
C SER A 144 -5.66 6.91 -2.93
N ILE A 145 -4.93 5.88 -3.36
CA ILE A 145 -3.63 6.00 -4.03
C ILE A 145 -3.73 5.13 -5.28
N GLY A 146 -3.42 5.71 -6.43
CA GLY A 146 -3.46 5.02 -7.70
C GLY A 146 -2.42 3.91 -7.76
N GLU A 147 -2.71 2.85 -8.52
CA GLU A 147 -1.93 1.61 -8.52
C GLU A 147 -0.43 1.83 -8.81
N ASN A 148 -0.11 2.72 -9.75
CA ASN A 148 1.26 3.01 -10.18
C ASN A 148 1.85 4.29 -9.56
N ALA A 149 1.25 4.85 -8.50
CA ALA A 149 1.60 6.17 -7.99
C ALA A 149 3.11 6.38 -7.72
N PHE A 150 3.83 5.32 -7.33
CA PHE A 150 5.28 5.33 -7.09
C PHE A 150 6.07 4.47 -8.09
N SER A 151 5.52 4.22 -9.27
CA SER A 151 6.22 3.55 -10.37
C SER A 151 7.49 4.31 -10.74
N GLY A 152 8.61 3.60 -10.97
CA GLY A 152 9.90 4.23 -11.26
C GLY A 152 10.66 4.82 -10.07
N CYS A 153 10.07 4.90 -8.87
CA CYS A 153 10.78 5.23 -7.65
C CYS A 153 11.69 4.08 -7.21
N ASN A 154 12.82 4.41 -6.56
CA ASN A 154 13.68 3.37 -5.98
C ASN A 154 13.04 2.80 -4.70
N LYS A 155 12.27 1.73 -4.83
CA LYS A 155 11.53 1.08 -3.73
C LYS A 155 12.41 0.60 -2.57
N SER A 156 13.67 0.25 -2.82
CA SER A 156 14.60 -0.17 -1.77
C SER A 156 15.06 0.98 -0.88
N ARG A 157 14.89 2.23 -1.31
CA ARG A 157 15.27 3.45 -0.59
C ARG A 157 14.08 4.30 -0.19
N LEU A 158 12.95 4.18 -0.88
CA LEU A 158 11.74 4.95 -0.60
C LEU A 158 11.07 4.44 0.68
N THR A 159 10.79 5.35 1.60
CA THR A 159 9.96 5.11 2.78
C THR A 159 8.67 5.93 2.70
N ILE A 160 7.53 5.27 2.74
CA ILE A 160 6.24 5.91 2.97
C ILE A 160 6.05 6.06 4.48
N VAL A 161 5.89 7.31 4.95
CA VAL A 161 5.59 7.62 6.34
C VAL A 161 4.11 7.91 6.46
N ALA A 162 3.39 7.06 7.18
CA ALA A 162 1.94 7.14 7.28
C ALA A 162 1.44 6.58 8.64
N PRO A 163 0.26 7.01 9.11
CA PRO A 163 -0.37 6.40 10.29
C PRO A 163 -0.71 4.93 10.06
N TYR A 164 -0.63 4.11 11.09
CA TYR A 164 -1.08 2.72 11.06
C TYR A 164 -2.56 2.61 10.67
N GLY A 165 -2.88 1.58 9.86
CA GLY A 165 -4.23 1.35 9.33
C GLY A 165 -4.65 2.32 8.22
N SER A 166 -3.74 3.16 7.72
CA SER A 166 -4.04 4.08 6.61
C SER A 166 -3.96 3.38 5.24
N VAL A 167 -4.62 3.97 4.25
CA VAL A 167 -4.50 3.53 2.84
C VAL A 167 -3.05 3.58 2.36
N ALA A 168 -2.26 4.55 2.84
CA ALA A 168 -0.87 4.70 2.44
C ALA A 168 0.03 3.58 3.00
N GLU A 169 -0.22 3.12 4.22
CA GLU A 169 0.47 1.96 4.77
C GLU A 169 0.12 0.69 4.00
N GLN A 170 -1.18 0.46 3.76
CA GLN A 170 -1.64 -0.69 2.97
C GLN A 170 -1.01 -0.70 1.57
N TYR A 171 -0.98 0.46 0.89
CA TYR A 171 -0.33 0.62 -0.39
C TYR A 171 1.16 0.27 -0.34
N ALA A 172 1.89 0.75 0.68
CA ALA A 172 3.32 0.45 0.84
C ALA A 172 3.58 -1.06 0.97
N ILE A 173 2.76 -1.76 1.78
CA ILE A 173 2.84 -3.21 1.97
C ILE A 173 2.58 -3.95 0.65
N GLU A 174 1.49 -3.61 -0.05
CA GLU A 174 1.08 -4.26 -1.32
C GLU A 174 2.12 -4.09 -2.43
N HIS A 175 2.82 -2.95 -2.44
CA HIS A 175 3.81 -2.63 -3.49
C HIS A 175 5.26 -2.88 -3.08
N GLY A 176 5.51 -3.45 -1.89
CA GLY A 176 6.85 -3.75 -1.39
C GLY A 176 7.72 -2.51 -1.16
N ILE A 177 7.10 -1.39 -0.77
CA ILE A 177 7.76 -0.15 -0.39
C ILE A 177 7.95 -0.15 1.12
N GLN A 178 9.12 0.34 1.59
CA GLN A 178 9.35 0.49 3.04
C GLN A 178 8.36 1.49 3.64
N TYR A 179 7.88 1.22 4.85
CA TYR A 179 6.98 2.15 5.55
C TYR A 179 7.37 2.36 7.02
N SER A 180 6.94 3.48 7.57
CA SER A 180 7.18 3.87 8.96
C SER A 180 6.08 4.84 9.42
N ASN A 181 5.84 4.90 10.73
CA ASN A 181 5.00 5.95 11.33
C ASN A 181 5.83 7.13 11.88
N SER A 182 7.13 7.14 11.65
CA SER A 182 8.08 8.17 12.10
C SER A 182 8.95 8.68 10.96
N THR A 183 9.29 9.96 10.99
CA THR A 183 10.22 10.60 10.04
C THR A 183 11.68 10.53 10.47
N SER A 184 11.98 10.05 11.68
CA SER A 184 13.33 9.93 12.20
C SER A 184 14.12 8.83 11.50
N VAL A 185 15.43 9.03 11.30
CA VAL A 185 16.32 7.96 10.85
C VAL A 185 16.33 6.84 11.88
N GLN A 186 16.12 5.63 11.42
CA GLN A 186 16.09 4.44 12.29
C GLN A 186 16.57 3.21 11.54
N ILE A 187 17.08 2.23 12.27
CA ILE A 187 17.23 0.88 11.78
C ILE A 187 15.99 0.07 12.17
N GLN A 188 15.53 -0.77 11.26
CA GLN A 188 14.32 -1.57 11.47
C GLN A 188 14.68 -3.05 11.61
N PRO A 189 15.04 -3.48 12.84
CA PRO A 189 15.35 -4.89 13.08
C PRO A 189 14.10 -5.79 13.05
N ASN A 190 12.87 -5.22 13.09
CA ASN A 190 11.63 -5.98 13.24
C ASN A 190 11.77 -7.08 14.29
N GLY A 191 12.04 -6.65 15.54
CA GLY A 191 12.31 -7.53 16.67
C GLY A 191 13.80 -7.86 16.86
N THR A 192 14.11 -8.40 18.03
CA THR A 192 15.47 -8.59 18.52
C THR A 192 15.92 -10.06 18.56
N SER A 193 15.02 -11.00 18.27
CA SER A 193 15.32 -12.44 18.31
C SER A 193 15.39 -13.05 16.92
N MET A 194 16.32 -13.99 16.75
CA MET A 194 16.48 -14.82 15.55
C MET A 194 16.66 -16.28 15.99
N TYR A 195 16.32 -17.24 15.12
CA TYR A 195 16.69 -18.65 15.36
C TYR A 195 17.93 -19.03 14.55
N VAL A 196 18.67 -20.01 15.02
CA VAL A 196 19.89 -20.49 14.34
C VAL A 196 19.60 -20.85 12.88
N GLY A 197 20.39 -20.31 11.95
CA GLY A 197 20.25 -20.47 10.51
C GLY A 197 19.35 -19.44 9.85
N GLU A 198 18.67 -18.56 10.62
CA GLU A 198 17.86 -17.48 10.03
C GLU A 198 18.75 -16.38 9.44
N GLN A 199 18.31 -15.86 8.31
CA GLN A 199 18.87 -14.66 7.67
C GLN A 199 17.82 -13.55 7.62
N LYS A 200 18.23 -12.31 7.90
CA LYS A 200 17.33 -11.17 7.95
C LYS A 200 18.06 -9.88 7.56
N THR A 201 17.54 -9.17 6.57
CA THR A 201 18.06 -7.85 6.23
C THR A 201 17.47 -6.81 7.18
N ILE A 202 18.35 -5.99 7.76
CA ILE A 202 17.95 -4.86 8.60
C ILE A 202 17.80 -3.62 7.71
N GLY A 203 16.58 -3.10 7.64
CA GLY A 203 16.28 -1.89 6.89
C GLY A 203 16.84 -0.64 7.57
N VAL A 204 17.27 0.32 6.77
CA VAL A 204 17.56 1.70 7.21
C VAL A 204 16.49 2.60 6.63
N LEU A 205 15.75 3.28 7.49
CA LEU A 205 14.59 4.08 7.11
C LEU A 205 14.88 5.59 7.19
N ASN A 206 14.18 6.36 6.36
CA ASN A 206 14.13 7.81 6.38
C ASN A 206 15.46 8.52 6.08
N THR A 207 16.37 7.87 5.35
CA THR A 207 17.64 8.46 4.94
C THR A 207 18.11 7.93 3.58
N ASN A 208 18.90 8.75 2.88
CA ASN A 208 19.62 8.35 1.67
C ASN A 208 21.12 8.04 1.95
N LYS A 209 21.56 8.14 3.22
CA LYS A 209 22.96 7.89 3.60
C LYS A 209 23.22 6.40 3.73
N ALA A 210 24.39 5.95 3.29
CA ALA A 210 24.84 4.59 3.50
C ALA A 210 25.10 4.30 4.98
N ALA A 211 24.89 3.05 5.38
CA ALA A 211 25.19 2.55 6.71
C ALA A 211 26.46 1.72 6.70
N THR A 212 27.29 1.88 7.74
CA THR A 212 28.42 0.97 8.02
C THR A 212 28.01 0.05 9.15
N TRP A 213 28.00 -1.25 8.87
CA TRP A 213 27.49 -2.28 9.77
C TRP A 213 28.58 -2.97 10.59
N LYS A 214 28.26 -3.34 11.83
CA LYS A 214 29.17 -4.09 12.71
C LYS A 214 28.39 -5.02 13.64
N SER A 215 28.91 -6.22 13.85
CA SER A 215 28.49 -7.14 14.92
C SER A 215 29.51 -7.17 16.06
N SER A 216 29.05 -7.16 17.30
CA SER A 216 29.91 -7.30 18.47
C SER A 216 30.37 -8.74 18.72
N ASN A 217 29.68 -9.74 18.12
CA ASN A 217 30.03 -11.15 18.25
C ASN A 217 29.67 -11.93 16.98
N THR A 218 30.65 -12.07 16.10
CA THR A 218 30.49 -12.71 14.80
C THR A 218 30.35 -14.24 14.88
N SER A 219 30.65 -14.86 16.02
CA SER A 219 30.37 -16.30 16.23
C SER A 219 28.90 -16.56 16.51
N VAL A 220 28.14 -15.58 17.05
CA VAL A 220 26.72 -15.65 17.32
C VAL A 220 25.91 -15.18 16.11
N ALA A 221 26.23 -13.99 15.59
CA ALA A 221 25.59 -13.43 14.40
C ALA A 221 26.56 -12.53 13.63
N THR A 222 26.56 -12.65 12.30
CA THR A 222 27.29 -11.72 11.39
C THR A 222 26.33 -10.72 10.79
N VAL A 223 26.85 -9.61 10.29
CA VAL A 223 26.14 -8.66 9.45
C VAL A 223 27.06 -8.25 8.29
N ASP A 224 26.53 -8.19 7.07
CA ASP A 224 27.25 -7.74 5.89
C ASP A 224 27.05 -6.22 5.62
N GLU A 225 27.66 -5.72 4.57
CA GLU A 225 27.58 -4.31 4.15
C GLU A 225 26.17 -3.86 3.76
N ASN A 226 25.30 -4.78 3.38
CA ASN A 226 23.90 -4.53 3.01
C ASN A 226 22.94 -4.64 4.19
N GLY A 227 23.45 -4.91 5.40
CA GLY A 227 22.65 -5.12 6.59
C GLY A 227 22.02 -6.50 6.70
N LEU A 228 22.47 -7.48 5.91
CA LEU A 228 22.02 -8.88 6.04
C LEU A 228 22.67 -9.52 7.28
N VAL A 229 21.85 -9.76 8.29
CA VAL A 229 22.26 -10.46 9.51
C VAL A 229 22.03 -11.95 9.34
N GLN A 230 23.07 -12.76 9.67
CA GLN A 230 22.99 -14.22 9.69
C GLN A 230 23.19 -14.74 11.12
N ALA A 231 22.21 -15.44 11.66
CA ALA A 231 22.23 -16.08 12.96
C ALA A 231 22.98 -17.43 12.87
N LYS A 232 24.12 -17.56 13.58
CA LYS A 232 25.01 -18.75 13.49
C LYS A 232 24.92 -19.68 14.69
N LYS A 233 24.90 -19.12 15.90
CA LYS A 233 24.93 -19.89 17.15
C LYS A 233 24.06 -19.20 18.20
N THR A 234 23.48 -19.97 19.10
CA THR A 234 22.73 -19.44 20.25
C THR A 234 23.57 -18.48 21.07
N GLY A 235 22.96 -17.37 21.51
CA GLY A 235 23.65 -16.32 22.26
C GLY A 235 23.08 -14.94 21.94
N SER A 236 23.87 -13.90 22.21
CA SER A 236 23.51 -12.51 21.93
C SER A 236 24.67 -11.77 21.23
N ALA A 237 24.33 -10.96 20.24
CA ALA A 237 25.24 -10.06 19.56
C ALA A 237 24.61 -8.67 19.39
N LYS A 238 25.36 -7.60 19.65
CA LYS A 238 24.93 -6.24 19.33
C LYS A 238 25.22 -5.95 17.86
N ILE A 239 24.19 -5.70 17.08
CA ILE A 239 24.28 -5.27 15.68
C ILE A 239 24.17 -3.76 15.65
N SER A 240 25.09 -3.10 14.99
CA SER A 240 25.20 -1.65 14.94
C SER A 240 25.31 -1.15 13.49
N ALA A 241 24.66 -0.02 13.18
CA ALA A 241 24.77 0.72 11.94
C ALA A 241 25.22 2.16 12.23
N THR A 242 26.33 2.60 11.65
CA THR A 242 26.75 4.00 11.69
C THR A 242 26.28 4.70 10.42
N ILE A 243 25.45 5.74 10.56
CA ILE A 243 24.79 6.46 9.48
C ILE A 243 25.02 7.95 9.69
N GLY A 244 25.81 8.57 8.81
CA GLY A 244 26.14 10.00 8.91
C GLY A 244 26.78 10.40 10.25
N GLY A 245 27.67 9.56 10.79
CA GLY A 245 28.35 9.79 12.07
C GLY A 245 27.55 9.39 13.31
N LYS A 246 26.28 9.01 13.17
CA LYS A 246 25.39 8.55 14.26
C LYS A 246 25.29 7.02 14.27
N THR A 247 25.44 6.39 15.44
CA THR A 247 25.32 4.94 15.57
C THR A 247 23.99 4.55 16.14
N TYR A 248 23.30 3.65 15.43
CA TYR A 248 22.06 2.99 15.81
C TYR A 248 22.37 1.53 16.07
N SER A 249 21.76 0.92 17.07
CA SER A 249 22.04 -0.49 17.38
C SER A 249 20.90 -1.19 18.08
N TYR A 250 20.86 -2.51 17.97
CA TYR A 250 19.98 -3.38 18.75
C TYR A 250 20.75 -4.63 19.16
N THR A 251 20.24 -5.35 20.19
CA THR A 251 20.78 -6.63 20.60
C THR A 251 20.03 -7.75 19.90
N CYS A 252 20.72 -8.48 19.02
CA CYS A 252 20.20 -9.68 18.38
C CYS A 252 20.38 -10.87 19.33
N LYS A 253 19.26 -11.50 19.75
CA LYS A 253 19.26 -12.74 20.54
C LYS A 253 19.01 -13.93 19.61
N VAL A 254 19.98 -14.85 19.52
CA VAL A 254 19.85 -16.06 18.72
C VAL A 254 19.43 -17.23 19.60
N VAL A 255 18.31 -17.88 19.24
CA VAL A 255 17.75 -19.04 19.94
C VAL A 255 17.85 -20.31 19.08
N SER A 256 17.74 -21.50 19.70
CA SER A 256 17.72 -22.76 18.96
C SER A 256 16.52 -22.86 18.02
N ARG A 257 16.68 -23.57 16.89
CA ARG A 257 15.62 -23.74 15.88
C ARG A 257 14.67 -24.87 16.28
N THR A 258 13.77 -24.60 17.23
CA THR A 258 12.65 -25.45 17.61
C THR A 258 11.34 -24.82 17.19
N GLN A 259 10.27 -25.61 17.03
CA GLN A 259 8.95 -25.11 16.64
C GLN A 259 8.51 -23.90 17.49
N ASN A 260 8.62 -23.99 18.81
CA ASN A 260 8.16 -22.93 19.70
C ASN A 260 9.01 -21.65 19.56
N ASN A 261 10.33 -21.79 19.45
CA ASN A 261 11.23 -20.65 19.28
C ASN A 261 11.01 -19.98 17.94
N VAL A 262 10.85 -20.74 16.86
CA VAL A 262 10.58 -20.17 15.52
C VAL A 262 9.24 -19.44 15.53
N LEU A 263 8.17 -20.02 16.06
CA LEU A 263 6.88 -19.34 16.17
C LEU A 263 6.98 -18.06 16.99
N LYS A 264 7.69 -18.11 18.13
CA LYS A 264 7.90 -16.91 18.95
C LYS A 264 8.64 -15.81 18.17
N VAL A 265 9.71 -16.16 17.44
CA VAL A 265 10.43 -15.20 16.57
C VAL A 265 9.52 -14.63 15.50
N VAL A 266 8.65 -15.45 14.88
CA VAL A 266 7.69 -14.99 13.87
C VAL A 266 6.72 -13.97 14.47
N TRP A 267 6.14 -14.27 15.63
CA TRP A 267 5.17 -13.39 16.29
C TRP A 267 5.80 -12.11 16.86
N ASP A 268 7.02 -12.18 17.32
CA ASP A 268 7.72 -10.99 17.86
C ASP A 268 8.25 -10.07 16.75
N ASN A 269 8.60 -10.60 15.57
CA ASN A 269 9.39 -9.87 14.57
C ASN A 269 8.68 -9.63 13.24
N TYR A 270 7.84 -10.55 12.80
CA TYR A 270 7.30 -10.55 11.44
C TYR A 270 5.79 -10.31 11.40
N VAL A 271 5.06 -10.92 12.34
CA VAL A 271 3.61 -10.80 12.45
C VAL A 271 3.30 -10.34 13.88
N THR A 272 3.21 -9.02 14.07
CA THR A 272 3.12 -8.45 15.43
C THR A 272 1.68 -8.07 15.81
N SER A 273 1.41 -7.92 17.10
CA SER A 273 0.10 -7.51 17.62
C SER A 273 -0.31 -6.10 17.19
N SER A 274 0.66 -5.23 16.88
CA SER A 274 0.40 -3.85 16.42
C SER A 274 -0.10 -3.76 14.97
N MET A 275 0.06 -4.81 14.19
CA MET A 275 -0.41 -4.87 12.81
C MET A 275 -1.93 -5.01 12.74
N SER A 276 -2.56 -4.42 11.73
CA SER A 276 -3.95 -4.73 11.34
C SER A 276 -4.07 -6.20 10.92
N ASP A 277 -5.28 -6.74 10.91
CA ASP A 277 -5.48 -8.15 10.51
C ASP A 277 -5.08 -8.41 9.04
N TYR A 278 -5.24 -7.41 8.16
CA TYR A 278 -4.77 -7.51 6.79
C TYR A 278 -3.23 -7.57 6.72
N GLU A 279 -2.53 -6.71 7.45
CA GLU A 279 -1.07 -6.72 7.51
C GLU A 279 -0.52 -8.01 8.10
N LYS A 280 -1.15 -8.54 9.16
CA LYS A 280 -0.79 -9.85 9.72
C LYS A 280 -0.90 -10.95 8.66
N ALA A 281 -1.97 -10.94 7.85
CA ALA A 281 -2.17 -11.93 6.79
C ALA A 281 -1.10 -11.82 5.70
N VAL A 282 -0.74 -10.60 5.28
CA VAL A 282 0.33 -10.36 4.30
C VAL A 282 1.69 -10.76 4.87
N ALA A 283 2.02 -10.31 6.07
CA ALA A 283 3.30 -10.60 6.71
C ALA A 283 3.51 -12.10 6.96
N ALA A 284 2.46 -12.81 7.38
CA ALA A 284 2.48 -14.26 7.56
C ALA A 284 2.74 -15.00 6.24
N GLU A 285 2.11 -14.56 5.12
CA GLU A 285 2.34 -15.17 3.81
C GLU A 285 3.75 -14.88 3.28
N GLN A 286 4.23 -13.66 3.42
CA GLN A 286 5.59 -13.29 3.05
C GLN A 286 6.61 -14.13 3.82
N TRP A 287 6.42 -14.29 5.14
CA TRP A 287 7.32 -15.11 5.94
C TRP A 287 7.28 -16.57 5.51
N VAL A 288 6.09 -17.16 5.40
CA VAL A 288 5.91 -18.56 4.98
C VAL A 288 6.47 -18.81 3.59
N SER A 289 6.26 -17.90 2.63
CA SER A 289 6.72 -18.05 1.26
C SER A 289 8.25 -17.98 1.11
N THR A 290 8.91 -17.25 2.00
CA THR A 290 10.37 -17.07 1.96
C THR A 290 11.15 -18.07 2.81
N HIS A 291 10.53 -18.65 3.85
CA HIS A 291 11.23 -19.50 4.83
C HIS A 291 10.85 -20.97 4.76
N ILE A 292 9.76 -21.33 4.04
CA ILE A 292 9.26 -22.69 3.98
C ILE A 292 9.15 -23.16 2.51
N ASP A 293 10.02 -24.12 2.17
CA ASP A 293 9.98 -24.80 0.88
C ASP A 293 8.81 -25.80 0.86
N ALA A 294 7.95 -25.72 -0.15
CA ALA A 294 6.80 -26.61 -0.33
C ALA A 294 7.11 -27.88 -1.16
N SER A 295 8.37 -28.17 -1.41
CA SER A 295 8.80 -29.36 -2.19
C SER A 295 8.90 -30.65 -1.36
N GLY A 296 8.59 -30.60 -0.07
CA GLY A 296 8.58 -31.78 0.81
C GLY A 296 7.25 -32.53 0.79
N THR A 297 7.17 -33.60 1.59
CA THR A 297 5.98 -34.49 1.70
C THR A 297 5.20 -34.31 3.00
N SER A 298 5.82 -33.83 4.06
CA SER A 298 5.21 -33.68 5.39
C SER A 298 4.16 -32.56 5.41
N SER A 299 3.02 -32.81 6.05
CA SER A 299 2.02 -31.78 6.36
C SER A 299 2.18 -31.14 7.75
N SER A 300 3.23 -31.53 8.49
CA SER A 300 3.46 -31.13 9.87
C SER A 300 3.97 -29.71 9.99
N VAL A 301 3.32 -28.90 10.86
CA VAL A 301 3.80 -27.56 11.24
C VAL A 301 5.17 -27.63 11.94
N LYS A 302 5.41 -28.68 12.77
CA LYS A 302 6.70 -28.89 13.42
C LYS A 302 7.81 -29.02 12.37
N ASN A 303 7.64 -29.90 11.39
CA ASN A 303 8.63 -30.08 10.32
C ASN A 303 8.83 -28.80 9.51
N ALA A 304 7.75 -28.07 9.20
CA ALA A 304 7.86 -26.79 8.49
C ALA A 304 8.77 -25.80 9.23
N LEU A 305 8.61 -25.67 10.52
CA LEU A 305 9.33 -24.68 11.35
C LEU A 305 10.76 -25.13 11.67
N GLU A 306 10.98 -26.43 11.89
CA GLU A 306 12.30 -26.97 12.29
C GLU A 306 13.21 -27.28 11.09
N SER A 307 12.68 -27.81 9.99
CA SER A 307 13.46 -28.14 8.79
C SER A 307 13.33 -27.11 7.66
N GLY A 308 12.24 -26.35 7.62
CA GLY A 308 11.94 -25.44 6.52
C GLY A 308 11.41 -26.11 5.25
N LYS A 309 11.18 -27.46 5.25
CA LYS A 309 10.75 -28.20 4.06
C LYS A 309 9.55 -29.10 4.35
N VAL A 310 8.44 -28.86 3.63
CA VAL A 310 7.15 -29.58 3.82
C VAL A 310 6.37 -29.64 2.50
N SER A 311 5.18 -30.28 2.50
CA SER A 311 4.21 -30.20 1.41
C SER A 311 3.48 -28.86 1.39
N TYR A 312 2.73 -28.58 0.33
CA TYR A 312 1.82 -27.43 0.26
C TYR A 312 0.83 -27.40 1.44
N THR A 313 0.35 -28.57 1.89
CA THR A 313 -0.51 -28.67 3.07
C THR A 313 0.22 -28.26 4.36
N GLY A 314 1.47 -28.68 4.53
CA GLY A 314 2.30 -28.29 5.69
C GLY A 314 2.56 -26.78 5.72
N ARG A 315 2.79 -26.19 4.56
CA ARG A 315 2.95 -24.76 4.39
C ARG A 315 1.65 -24.01 4.74
N ALA A 316 0.50 -24.45 4.23
CA ALA A 316 -0.80 -23.87 4.53
C ALA A 316 -1.18 -24.01 6.02
N ASN A 317 -0.86 -25.15 6.65
CA ASN A 317 -1.05 -25.37 8.08
C ASN A 317 -0.17 -24.43 8.92
N THR A 318 1.03 -24.13 8.47
CA THR A 318 1.94 -23.19 9.14
C THR A 318 1.41 -21.76 9.09
N TYR A 319 0.96 -21.31 7.92
CA TYR A 319 0.29 -20.01 7.76
C TYR A 319 -0.90 -19.89 8.71
N LYS A 320 -1.77 -20.90 8.72
CA LYS A 320 -2.92 -20.97 9.64
C LYS A 320 -2.47 -20.84 11.10
N LYS A 321 -1.47 -21.63 11.52
CA LYS A 321 -0.95 -21.61 12.90
C LYS A 321 -0.42 -20.24 13.33
N ILE A 322 0.23 -19.51 12.42
CA ILE A 322 0.73 -18.16 12.69
C ILE A 322 -0.43 -17.19 12.96
N LEU A 323 -1.47 -17.20 12.15
CA LEU A 323 -2.57 -16.24 12.25
C LEU A 323 -3.58 -16.58 13.34
N GLU A 324 -3.79 -17.85 13.67
CA GLU A 324 -4.66 -18.26 14.76
C GLU A 324 -4.19 -17.74 16.13
N HIS A 325 -2.90 -17.46 16.29
CA HIS A 325 -2.37 -16.80 17.48
C HIS A 325 -3.02 -15.44 17.76
N TYR A 326 -3.44 -14.73 16.72
CA TYR A 326 -4.12 -13.44 16.81
C TYR A 326 -5.65 -13.53 16.71
N GLY A 327 -6.20 -14.73 16.80
CA GLY A 327 -7.64 -14.95 16.72
C GLY A 327 -8.25 -14.83 15.32
N LEU A 328 -7.43 -14.73 14.26
CA LEU A 328 -7.94 -14.71 12.89
C LEU A 328 -8.53 -16.09 12.52
N LYS A 329 -9.68 -16.06 11.83
CA LYS A 329 -10.31 -17.28 11.33
C LYS A 329 -9.64 -17.69 10.03
N VAL A 330 -8.87 -18.78 10.07
CA VAL A 330 -8.14 -19.33 8.93
C VAL A 330 -8.53 -20.78 8.70
N LYS A 331 -8.82 -21.16 7.45
CA LYS A 331 -8.99 -22.54 7.03
C LYS A 331 -8.05 -22.90 5.90
N VAL A 332 -7.55 -24.12 5.95
CA VAL A 332 -6.87 -24.76 4.82
C VAL A 332 -7.92 -25.33 3.90
N VAL A 333 -7.87 -25.00 2.63
CA VAL A 333 -8.85 -25.40 1.63
C VAL A 333 -8.15 -26.01 0.42
N LYS A 334 -8.82 -26.95 -0.25
CA LYS A 334 -8.32 -27.55 -1.50
C LYS A 334 -8.61 -26.56 -2.63
N GLY A 335 -7.58 -25.97 -3.20
CA GLY A 335 -7.66 -25.15 -4.40
C GLY A 335 -7.70 -26.01 -5.68
N SER A 336 -7.86 -25.37 -6.83
CA SER A 336 -7.90 -26.06 -8.14
C SER A 336 -6.56 -26.68 -8.53
N LYS A 337 -5.45 -26.10 -8.13
CA LYS A 337 -4.09 -26.54 -8.45
C LYS A 337 -3.26 -26.94 -7.24
N GLN A 338 -3.62 -26.45 -6.05
CA GLN A 338 -2.86 -26.66 -4.81
C GLN A 338 -3.72 -26.41 -3.58
N VAL A 339 -3.18 -26.71 -2.39
CA VAL A 339 -3.78 -26.38 -1.10
C VAL A 339 -3.58 -24.90 -0.80
N GLU A 340 -4.61 -24.22 -0.36
CA GLU A 340 -4.67 -22.79 -0.10
C GLU A 340 -5.25 -22.48 1.28
N ASN A 341 -5.14 -21.22 1.69
CA ASN A 341 -5.79 -20.73 2.91
C ASN A 341 -6.96 -19.80 2.55
N SER A 342 -8.02 -19.87 3.32
CA SER A 342 -9.04 -18.82 3.39
C SER A 342 -8.94 -18.13 4.74
N VAL A 343 -8.88 -16.80 4.74
CA VAL A 343 -8.80 -15.98 5.96
C VAL A 343 -9.90 -14.92 5.94
N VAL A 344 -10.55 -14.69 7.08
CA VAL A 344 -11.58 -13.66 7.22
C VAL A 344 -10.97 -12.44 7.90
N ILE A 345 -11.00 -11.28 7.22
CA ILE A 345 -10.49 -10.00 7.69
C ILE A 345 -11.60 -8.96 7.54
N ALA A 346 -11.98 -8.31 8.63
CA ALA A 346 -13.04 -7.30 8.66
C ALA A 346 -14.35 -7.77 7.96
N GLY A 347 -14.73 -9.04 8.15
CA GLY A 347 -15.94 -9.64 7.56
C GLY A 347 -15.82 -10.00 6.07
N LYS A 348 -14.68 -9.76 5.42
CA LYS A 348 -14.39 -10.19 4.05
C LYS A 348 -13.54 -11.45 4.05
N MET A 349 -13.76 -12.31 3.06
CA MET A 349 -12.93 -13.49 2.85
C MET A 349 -11.82 -13.19 1.85
N TYR A 350 -10.62 -13.61 2.20
CA TYR A 350 -9.44 -13.55 1.36
C TYR A 350 -8.92 -14.95 1.12
N LYS A 351 -8.48 -15.19 -0.11
CA LYS A 351 -7.79 -16.40 -0.52
C LYS A 351 -6.29 -16.13 -0.54
N VAL A 352 -5.53 -17.02 0.05
CA VAL A 352 -4.07 -16.92 0.10
C VAL A 352 -3.51 -18.24 -0.42
N SER A 353 -2.71 -18.16 -1.48
CA SER A 353 -2.07 -19.33 -2.07
C SER A 353 -0.54 -19.24 -1.95
N ALA A 354 0.13 -20.38 -2.08
CA ALA A 354 1.58 -20.45 -2.08
C ALA A 354 2.26 -19.64 -3.22
N LEU A 355 1.49 -19.26 -4.24
CA LEU A 355 1.96 -18.45 -5.38
C LEU A 355 1.60 -16.97 -5.23
N SER A 356 0.70 -16.61 -4.32
CA SER A 356 0.28 -15.24 -4.07
C SER A 356 1.04 -14.69 -2.87
N LYS A 357 1.80 -13.63 -3.08
CA LYS A 357 2.51 -12.90 -2.02
C LYS A 357 1.61 -11.92 -1.26
N VAL A 358 0.39 -11.71 -1.74
CA VAL A 358 -0.57 -10.76 -1.18
C VAL A 358 -1.94 -11.43 -1.09
N PRO A 359 -2.65 -11.34 0.05
CA PRO A 359 -4.01 -11.83 0.15
C PRO A 359 -4.92 -11.17 -0.87
N ALA A 360 -5.58 -11.96 -1.71
CA ALA A 360 -6.57 -11.48 -2.66
C ALA A 360 -7.99 -11.78 -2.19
N VAL A 361 -8.94 -10.88 -2.48
CA VAL A 361 -10.36 -11.15 -2.22
C VAL A 361 -10.80 -12.34 -3.05
N ASP A 362 -11.27 -13.39 -2.39
CA ASP A 362 -11.71 -14.60 -3.06
C ASP A 362 -13.05 -14.39 -3.74
N LYS A 363 -13.02 -14.23 -5.05
CA LYS A 363 -14.22 -14.10 -5.89
C LYS A 363 -14.83 -15.45 -6.28
N SER A 364 -14.12 -16.56 -6.06
CA SER A 364 -14.51 -17.90 -6.53
C SER A 364 -15.31 -18.72 -5.53
N TYR A 365 -15.36 -18.33 -4.25
CA TYR A 365 -16.09 -19.08 -3.24
C TYR A 365 -17.60 -18.84 -3.33
N THR A 366 -18.32 -19.87 -3.72
CA THR A 366 -19.78 -19.96 -3.58
C THR A 366 -20.22 -20.41 -2.18
N THR A 367 -19.30 -21.05 -1.41
CA THR A 367 -19.50 -21.46 -0.01
C THR A 367 -18.32 -21.03 0.84
N THR A 368 -18.58 -20.34 1.97
CA THR A 368 -17.51 -19.93 2.86
C THR A 368 -17.21 -21.00 3.89
N PRO A 369 -15.95 -21.36 4.13
CA PRO A 369 -15.59 -22.32 5.16
C PRO A 369 -15.84 -21.79 6.59
N PHE A 370 -16.18 -20.52 6.76
CA PHE A 370 -16.43 -19.85 8.04
C PHE A 370 -17.89 -19.44 8.28
N GLY A 371 -18.82 -19.88 7.44
CA GLY A 371 -20.21 -19.46 7.47
C GLY A 371 -20.49 -18.32 6.49
N VAL A 372 -21.47 -17.46 6.79
CA VAL A 372 -21.92 -16.44 5.87
C VAL A 372 -20.98 -15.24 5.85
N ALA A 373 -20.56 -14.86 4.68
CA ALA A 373 -19.87 -13.60 4.41
C ALA A 373 -20.64 -12.77 3.37
N ILE A 374 -20.27 -11.51 3.19
CA ILE A 374 -20.81 -10.63 2.16
C ILE A 374 -19.75 -10.39 1.09
N ASN A 375 -20.19 -10.26 -0.16
CA ASN A 375 -19.29 -10.08 -1.29
C ASN A 375 -18.66 -8.66 -1.35
N LYS A 376 -19.29 -7.67 -0.72
CA LYS A 376 -18.78 -6.30 -0.66
C LYS A 376 -19.43 -5.49 0.46
N SER A 377 -18.74 -4.48 1.00
CA SER A 377 -19.23 -3.56 2.02
C SER A 377 -19.48 -2.13 1.49
N THR A 378 -18.96 -1.83 0.30
CA THR A 378 -19.14 -0.55 -0.39
C THR A 378 -19.38 -0.82 -1.88
N MET A 379 -20.08 0.12 -2.55
CA MET A 379 -20.38 0.05 -3.98
C MET A 379 -20.43 1.48 -4.53
N ASN A 380 -19.68 1.72 -5.59
CA ASN A 380 -19.69 2.99 -6.32
C ASN A 380 -20.26 2.73 -7.71
N LEU A 381 -21.30 3.47 -8.09
CA LEU A 381 -22.00 3.32 -9.37
C LEU A 381 -22.24 4.71 -9.97
N SER A 382 -22.30 4.80 -11.29
CA SER A 382 -22.90 5.93 -11.99
C SER A 382 -24.41 5.73 -12.11
N VAL A 383 -25.19 6.79 -12.32
CA VAL A 383 -26.64 6.70 -12.54
C VAL A 383 -26.92 5.72 -13.69
N GLY A 384 -27.87 4.79 -13.48
CA GLY A 384 -28.17 3.69 -14.39
C GLY A 384 -27.30 2.45 -14.19
N GLY A 385 -26.14 2.57 -13.52
CA GLY A 385 -25.24 1.44 -13.25
C GLY A 385 -25.86 0.40 -12.30
N THR A 386 -25.42 -0.85 -12.45
CA THR A 386 -25.90 -1.96 -11.62
C THR A 386 -24.76 -2.82 -11.11
N ASP A 387 -24.92 -3.38 -9.91
CA ASP A 387 -24.01 -4.36 -9.33
C ASP A 387 -24.76 -5.24 -8.33
N THR A 388 -24.16 -6.33 -7.86
CA THR A 388 -24.85 -7.29 -7.00
C THR A 388 -24.27 -7.32 -5.59
N PHE A 389 -25.14 -7.17 -4.58
CA PHE A 389 -24.87 -7.38 -3.16
C PHE A 389 -25.45 -8.72 -2.74
N LYS A 390 -24.60 -9.69 -2.39
CA LYS A 390 -25.03 -11.04 -2.03
C LYS A 390 -24.21 -11.60 -0.87
N THR A 391 -24.81 -12.57 -0.19
CA THR A 391 -24.08 -13.44 0.75
C THR A 391 -23.26 -14.46 0.00
N LEU A 392 -22.15 -14.85 0.62
CA LEU A 392 -21.34 -16.00 0.23
C LEU A 392 -21.50 -17.07 1.30
N GLY A 393 -21.63 -18.35 0.89
CA GLY A 393 -21.61 -19.49 1.81
C GLY A 393 -22.92 -19.81 2.52
N THR A 394 -24.06 -19.38 1.99
CA THR A 394 -25.37 -19.77 2.52
C THR A 394 -26.40 -19.96 1.42
N LYS A 395 -27.33 -20.89 1.66
CA LYS A 395 -28.57 -21.05 0.90
C LYS A 395 -29.78 -20.47 1.66
N GLN A 396 -29.56 -19.85 2.85
CA GLN A 396 -30.67 -19.26 3.61
C GLN A 396 -31.28 -18.08 2.84
N LYS A 397 -32.60 -17.96 2.97
CA LYS A 397 -33.36 -16.86 2.38
C LYS A 397 -32.86 -15.51 2.96
N VAL A 398 -32.56 -14.58 2.09
CA VAL A 398 -32.18 -13.22 2.44
C VAL A 398 -33.23 -12.24 1.94
N THR A 399 -33.38 -11.13 2.69
CA THR A 399 -34.24 -10.02 2.28
C THR A 399 -33.37 -8.75 2.18
N TYR A 400 -33.74 -7.89 1.26
CA TYR A 400 -33.00 -6.66 0.97
C TYR A 400 -33.90 -5.46 1.11
N SER A 401 -33.32 -4.34 1.57
CA SER A 401 -33.97 -3.03 1.59
C SER A 401 -32.94 -1.93 1.29
N SER A 402 -33.42 -0.81 0.77
CA SER A 402 -32.61 0.39 0.56
C SER A 402 -33.12 1.52 1.43
N SER A 403 -32.20 2.25 2.07
CA SER A 403 -32.51 3.44 2.87
C SER A 403 -33.00 4.64 2.03
N ASN A 404 -32.65 4.65 0.73
CA ASN A 404 -33.08 5.70 -0.19
C ASN A 404 -33.26 5.13 -1.61
N LYS A 405 -34.50 4.81 -1.96
CA LYS A 405 -34.87 4.25 -3.27
C LYS A 405 -34.71 5.23 -4.44
N LYS A 406 -34.68 6.55 -4.17
CA LYS A 406 -34.39 7.56 -5.20
C LYS A 406 -32.91 7.54 -5.62
N VAL A 407 -32.02 7.11 -4.71
CA VAL A 407 -30.58 6.97 -4.99
C VAL A 407 -30.25 5.58 -5.51
N ALA A 408 -30.69 4.53 -4.82
CA ALA A 408 -30.44 3.14 -5.24
C ALA A 408 -31.57 2.22 -4.84
N THR A 409 -31.95 1.32 -5.75
CA THR A 409 -32.91 0.23 -5.50
C THR A 409 -32.17 -1.11 -5.41
N VAL A 410 -32.77 -2.11 -4.78
CA VAL A 410 -32.24 -3.47 -4.69
C VAL A 410 -33.34 -4.49 -4.94
N THR A 411 -33.08 -5.51 -5.73
CA THR A 411 -34.01 -6.63 -5.98
C THR A 411 -33.90 -7.70 -4.90
N ALA A 412 -34.82 -8.65 -4.88
CA ALA A 412 -34.79 -9.82 -4.01
C ALA A 412 -33.55 -10.71 -4.25
N GLY A 413 -32.94 -10.67 -5.45
CA GLY A 413 -31.67 -11.33 -5.77
C GLY A 413 -30.43 -10.52 -5.43
N GLY A 414 -30.58 -9.35 -4.79
CA GLY A 414 -29.47 -8.49 -4.39
C GLY A 414 -28.89 -7.61 -5.50
N LYS A 415 -29.50 -7.56 -6.70
CA LYS A 415 -29.07 -6.62 -7.75
C LYS A 415 -29.42 -5.20 -7.33
N VAL A 416 -28.40 -4.38 -7.14
CA VAL A 416 -28.49 -2.95 -6.82
C VAL A 416 -28.46 -2.17 -8.10
N THR A 417 -29.41 -1.23 -8.27
CA THR A 417 -29.48 -0.31 -9.43
C THR A 417 -29.40 1.13 -8.93
N ALA A 418 -28.45 1.88 -9.47
CA ALA A 418 -28.28 3.30 -9.21
C ALA A 418 -29.38 4.10 -9.95
N LYS A 419 -30.16 4.93 -9.24
CA LYS A 419 -31.29 5.70 -9.77
C LYS A 419 -31.00 7.20 -9.84
N GLY A 420 -30.26 7.73 -8.87
CA GLY A 420 -29.91 9.14 -8.80
C GLY A 420 -28.68 9.37 -7.95
N ALA A 421 -27.98 10.47 -8.20
CA ALA A 421 -26.77 10.81 -7.46
C ALA A 421 -27.01 10.93 -5.96
N GLY A 422 -26.07 10.44 -5.15
CA GLY A 422 -26.17 10.48 -3.69
C GLY A 422 -25.63 9.23 -3.00
N ILE A 423 -26.03 9.06 -1.73
CA ILE A 423 -25.62 7.91 -0.92
C ILE A 423 -26.89 7.21 -0.39
N ALA A 424 -26.88 5.88 -0.52
CA ALA A 424 -27.87 5.00 0.08
C ALA A 424 -27.19 3.85 0.84
N THR A 425 -27.85 3.33 1.87
CA THR A 425 -27.44 2.07 2.53
C THR A 425 -28.37 0.96 2.09
N VAL A 426 -27.84 -0.05 1.43
CA VAL A 426 -28.56 -1.28 1.16
C VAL A 426 -28.34 -2.23 2.33
N THR A 427 -29.43 -2.64 2.94
CA THR A 427 -29.45 -3.59 4.07
C THR A 427 -29.87 -4.95 3.58
N MET A 428 -29.12 -5.99 3.96
CA MET A 428 -29.44 -7.41 3.73
C MET A 428 -29.70 -8.07 5.08
N LYS A 429 -30.83 -8.70 5.25
CA LYS A 429 -31.19 -9.48 6.46
C LYS A 429 -31.25 -10.96 6.15
N MET A 430 -30.68 -11.77 7.02
CA MET A 430 -30.66 -13.22 6.96
C MET A 430 -30.89 -13.77 8.37
N GLY A 431 -32.11 -14.18 8.67
CA GLY A 431 -32.53 -14.48 10.03
C GLY A 431 -32.27 -13.30 10.97
N ALA A 432 -31.61 -13.53 12.09
CA ALA A 432 -31.24 -12.48 13.04
C ALA A 432 -30.02 -11.62 12.59
N LYS A 433 -29.30 -12.00 11.53
CA LYS A 433 -28.10 -11.29 11.07
C LYS A 433 -28.45 -10.21 10.06
N THR A 434 -27.77 -9.06 10.21
CA THR A 434 -27.94 -7.91 9.31
C THR A 434 -26.58 -7.47 8.76
N TYR A 435 -26.54 -7.28 7.44
CA TYR A 435 -25.36 -6.79 6.72
C TYR A 435 -25.72 -5.48 6.02
N LYS A 436 -24.80 -4.53 6.00
CA LYS A 436 -25.00 -3.22 5.39
C LYS A 436 -23.98 -3.00 4.27
N LEU A 437 -24.45 -2.45 3.15
CA LEU A 437 -23.66 -2.03 2.00
C LEU A 437 -23.87 -0.53 1.81
N ARG A 438 -22.81 0.25 1.82
CA ARG A 438 -22.86 1.67 1.45
C ARG A 438 -22.77 1.79 -0.08
N VAL A 439 -23.82 2.34 -0.69
CA VAL A 439 -23.88 2.61 -2.13
C VAL A 439 -23.70 4.10 -2.35
N ARG A 440 -22.67 4.48 -3.10
CA ARG A 440 -22.48 5.84 -3.61
C ARG A 440 -22.85 5.84 -5.09
N VAL A 441 -23.73 6.76 -5.49
CA VAL A 441 -24.08 6.99 -6.89
C VAL A 441 -23.55 8.35 -7.32
N ASN A 442 -22.72 8.34 -8.32
CA ASN A 442 -22.19 9.54 -8.97
C ASN A 442 -23.10 9.90 -10.16
N LYS A 443 -23.13 11.19 -10.53
CA LYS A 443 -23.83 11.65 -11.73
C LYS A 443 -23.27 11.04 -12.98
#